data_16ce35440acb8bc43c65c362ad0e0a70
#
_entry.id   16ce35440acb8bc43c65c362ad0e0a70
#
_cell.length_a   1.000
_cell.length_b   1.000
_cell.length_c   1.000
_cell.angle_alpha   90.00
_cell.angle_beta   90.00
_cell.angle_gamma   90.00
#
_symmetry.space_group_name_H-M   'P 1'
#
loop_
_entity.id
_entity.type
_entity.pdbx_description
1 polymer ?
#
loop_
_entity_poly.entity_id
_entity_poly.type
_entity_poly.pdbx_seq_one_letter_code
_entity_poly.pdbx_strand_id
1 'polypeptide(L)'
;MTWETVIGLEVHTQLSTNTKIFSGASTAFGAEPNTQADAVSIALPGVLPVLNKGAVERAIKFGLATGAHIAPRSVFARKNYFYPDLPKGYQISQFDLPVVGQGALTIQVEPLSGNAKPYEKIV
;
A
#
# COMPACT_ATOMS: atom_id res chain seq x y z
N MET A 1 12.98 34.23 -4.49
CA MET A 1 12.35 32.92 -4.12
C MET A 1 12.72 31.92 -5.19
N THR A 2 13.32 30.80 -4.80
CA THR A 2 13.57 29.66 -5.70
C THR A 2 12.44 28.66 -5.51
N TRP A 3 11.84 28.19 -6.59
CA TRP A 3 10.83 27.14 -6.58
C TRP A 3 11.52 25.77 -6.61
N GLU A 4 11.09 24.84 -5.76
CA GLU A 4 11.52 23.46 -5.77
C GLU A 4 10.34 22.58 -6.20
N THR A 5 10.56 21.71 -7.17
CA THR A 5 9.55 20.73 -7.60
C THR A 5 9.71 19.47 -6.76
N VAL A 6 8.64 19.09 -6.04
CA VAL A 6 8.56 17.84 -5.27
C VAL A 6 7.49 16.96 -5.87
N ILE A 7 7.85 15.72 -6.23
CA ILE A 7 6.94 14.74 -6.82
C ILE A 7 6.93 13.51 -5.93
N GLY A 8 5.74 13.15 -5.43
CA GLY A 8 5.49 11.89 -4.73
C GLY A 8 4.73 10.93 -5.63
N LEU A 9 5.03 9.64 -5.52
CA LEU A 9 4.29 8.57 -6.19
C LEU A 9 3.68 7.66 -5.14
N GLU A 10 2.42 7.27 -5.35
CA GLU A 10 1.71 6.29 -4.55
C GLU A 10 1.22 5.16 -5.47
N VAL A 11 1.56 3.92 -5.11
CA VAL A 11 1.21 2.75 -5.91
C VAL A 11 0.30 1.84 -5.11
N HIS A 12 -0.86 1.49 -5.67
CA HIS A 12 -1.81 0.58 -5.07
C HIS A 12 -1.72 -0.79 -5.75
N THR A 13 -1.62 -1.84 -4.95
CA THR A 13 -1.55 -3.22 -5.44
C THR A 13 -2.62 -4.07 -4.76
N GLN A 14 -3.41 -4.79 -5.54
CA GLN A 14 -4.34 -5.79 -5.04
C GLN A 14 -3.60 -7.11 -4.83
N LEU A 15 -3.58 -7.60 -3.60
CA LEU A 15 -2.91 -8.85 -3.26
C LEU A 15 -3.83 -10.05 -3.51
N SER A 16 -3.23 -11.17 -3.95
CA SER A 16 -3.93 -12.44 -4.19
C SER A 16 -4.22 -13.19 -2.87
N THR A 17 -5.00 -12.59 -1.98
CA THR A 17 -5.49 -13.17 -0.73
C THR A 17 -7.00 -13.40 -0.83
N ASN A 18 -7.54 -14.36 -0.07
CA ASN A 18 -8.97 -14.66 -0.07
C ASN A 18 -9.79 -13.62 0.72
N THR A 19 -9.15 -12.89 1.60
CA THR A 19 -9.76 -11.82 2.40
C THR A 19 -8.96 -10.55 2.29
N LYS A 20 -9.59 -9.43 2.62
CA LYS A 20 -8.95 -8.11 2.67
C LYS A 20 -7.84 -8.07 3.72
N ILE A 21 -6.97 -7.07 3.63
CA ILE A 21 -5.79 -6.97 4.50
C ILE A 21 -6.14 -6.76 5.98
N PHE A 22 -7.24 -6.06 6.28
CA PHE A 22 -7.62 -5.65 7.64
C PHE A 22 -8.93 -6.26 8.14
N SER A 23 -9.61 -7.06 7.31
CA SER A 23 -10.92 -7.61 7.63
C SER A 23 -11.12 -8.98 7.01
N GLY A 24 -12.14 -9.70 7.50
CA GLY A 24 -12.53 -11.00 6.96
C GLY A 24 -13.34 -10.93 5.65
N ALA A 25 -13.63 -9.73 5.16
CA ALA A 25 -14.42 -9.59 3.94
C ALA A 25 -13.68 -10.16 2.72
N SER A 26 -14.45 -10.82 1.84
CA SER A 26 -13.94 -11.48 0.64
C SER A 26 -13.28 -10.51 -0.34
N THR A 27 -12.32 -11.01 -1.12
CA THR A 27 -11.67 -10.32 -2.24
C THR A 27 -12.06 -10.92 -3.59
N ALA A 28 -13.07 -11.79 -3.64
CA ALA A 28 -13.51 -12.44 -4.88
C ALA A 28 -13.89 -11.39 -5.95
N PHE A 29 -13.41 -11.62 -7.16
CA PHE A 29 -13.71 -10.73 -8.29
C PHE A 29 -15.16 -10.93 -8.76
N GLY A 30 -15.81 -9.83 -9.18
CA GLY A 30 -17.15 -9.88 -9.77
C GLY A 30 -18.31 -9.98 -8.77
N ALA A 31 -18.07 -9.74 -7.50
CA ALA A 31 -19.17 -9.65 -6.53
C ALA A 31 -20.00 -8.36 -6.73
N GLU A 32 -21.25 -8.42 -6.31
CA GLU A 32 -22.16 -7.26 -6.34
C GLU A 32 -21.60 -6.09 -5.51
N PRO A 33 -21.88 -4.84 -5.88
CA PRO A 33 -21.46 -3.67 -5.15
C PRO A 33 -21.82 -3.73 -3.66
N ASN A 34 -20.89 -3.33 -2.79
CA ASN A 34 -21.06 -3.22 -1.33
C ASN A 34 -21.35 -4.56 -0.58
N THR A 35 -21.22 -5.72 -1.23
CA THR A 35 -21.42 -7.02 -0.59
C THR A 35 -20.20 -7.55 0.12
N GLN A 36 -19.00 -7.09 -0.26
CA GLN A 36 -17.73 -7.51 0.34
C GLN A 36 -17.26 -6.52 1.41
N ALA A 37 -18.05 -6.37 2.45
CA ALA A 37 -17.76 -5.50 3.59
C ALA A 37 -18.16 -6.21 4.90
N ASP A 38 -17.48 -5.85 5.98
CA ASP A 38 -17.76 -6.27 7.34
C ASP A 38 -17.74 -5.06 8.28
N ALA A 39 -17.93 -5.30 9.58
CA ALA A 39 -17.95 -4.25 10.59
C ALA A 39 -16.66 -3.37 10.59
N VAL A 40 -15.49 -3.98 10.32
CA VAL A 40 -14.23 -3.24 10.23
C VAL A 40 -14.22 -2.37 8.98
N SER A 41 -14.70 -2.89 7.86
CA SER A 41 -14.73 -2.17 6.57
C SER A 41 -15.59 -0.91 6.61
N ILE A 42 -16.63 -0.90 7.43
CA ILE A 42 -17.57 0.24 7.59
C ILE A 42 -17.33 1.05 8.88
N ALA A 43 -16.23 0.77 9.58
CA ALA A 43 -15.79 1.53 10.76
C ALA A 43 -16.81 1.57 11.90
N LEU A 44 -17.52 0.48 12.18
CA LEU A 44 -18.45 0.44 13.32
C LEU A 44 -17.73 0.72 14.65
N PRO A 45 -18.42 1.34 15.63
CA PRO A 45 -17.85 1.56 16.95
C PRO A 45 -17.37 0.28 17.62
N GLY A 46 -16.19 0.31 18.24
CA GLY A 46 -15.62 -0.81 19.00
C GLY A 46 -14.94 -1.89 18.18
N VAL A 47 -14.97 -1.85 16.85
CA VAL A 47 -14.27 -2.82 16.02
C VAL A 47 -12.79 -2.45 15.85
N LEU A 48 -11.95 -3.49 15.75
CA LEU A 48 -10.52 -3.36 15.47
C LEU A 48 -10.16 -4.13 14.22
N PRO A 49 -9.18 -3.65 13.43
CA PRO A 49 -8.70 -4.37 12.27
C PRO A 49 -8.01 -5.68 12.68
N VAL A 50 -8.17 -6.72 11.84
CA VAL A 50 -7.47 -7.99 11.97
C VAL A 50 -6.57 -8.16 10.77
N LEU A 51 -5.26 -8.31 11.01
CA LEU A 51 -4.26 -8.40 9.95
C LEU A 51 -4.30 -9.76 9.26
N ASN A 52 -4.41 -9.75 7.94
CA ASN A 52 -4.32 -10.95 7.12
C ASN A 52 -2.86 -11.40 7.01
N LYS A 53 -2.54 -12.58 7.55
CA LYS A 53 -1.21 -13.18 7.50
C LYS A 53 -0.68 -13.30 6.07
N GLY A 54 -1.50 -13.72 5.12
CA GLY A 54 -1.10 -13.84 3.72
C GLY A 54 -0.72 -12.50 3.07
N ALA A 55 -1.29 -11.39 3.51
CA ALA A 55 -0.89 -10.05 3.06
C ALA A 55 0.49 -9.68 3.62
N VAL A 56 0.75 -9.97 4.90
CA VAL A 56 2.06 -9.75 5.51
C VAL A 56 3.16 -10.56 4.83
N GLU A 57 2.91 -11.84 4.54
CA GLU A 57 3.86 -12.69 3.84
C GLU A 57 4.23 -12.15 2.46
N ARG A 58 3.26 -11.58 1.73
CA ARG A 58 3.50 -10.95 0.43
C ARG A 58 4.27 -9.63 0.57
N ALA A 59 3.94 -8.83 1.57
CA ALA A 59 4.68 -7.61 1.88
C ALA A 59 6.15 -7.93 2.23
N ILE A 60 6.40 -8.94 3.06
CA ILE A 60 7.77 -9.38 3.39
C ILE A 60 8.52 -9.84 2.12
N LYS A 61 7.90 -10.64 1.26
CA LYS A 61 8.51 -11.06 0.00
C LYS A 61 8.89 -9.87 -0.89
N PHE A 62 8.00 -8.89 -0.99
CA PHE A 62 8.27 -7.64 -1.71
C PHE A 62 9.45 -6.89 -1.08
N GLY A 63 9.45 -6.72 0.24
CA GLY A 63 10.54 -6.05 0.96
C GLY A 63 11.89 -6.75 0.75
N LEU A 64 11.94 -8.08 0.80
CA LEU A 64 13.16 -8.84 0.52
C LEU A 64 13.63 -8.66 -0.93
N ALA A 65 12.71 -8.64 -1.88
CA ALA A 65 13.04 -8.47 -3.31
C ALA A 65 13.59 -7.07 -3.63
N THR A 66 13.18 -6.06 -2.86
CA THR A 66 13.63 -4.66 -3.04
C THR A 66 14.76 -4.27 -2.08
N GLY A 67 15.31 -5.22 -1.31
CA GLY A 67 16.33 -4.92 -0.29
C GLY A 67 15.84 -3.97 0.82
N ALA A 68 14.52 -3.92 1.04
CA ALA A 68 13.92 -3.01 2.00
C ALA A 68 14.03 -3.54 3.44
N HIS A 69 13.99 -2.61 4.37
CA HIS A 69 13.90 -2.94 5.79
C HIS A 69 12.54 -3.58 6.12
N ILE A 70 12.55 -4.77 6.69
CA ILE A 70 11.34 -5.43 7.22
C ILE A 70 11.19 -5.08 8.69
N ALA A 71 10.12 -4.40 9.04
CA ALA A 71 9.87 -4.00 10.42
C ALA A 71 9.44 -5.21 11.27
N PRO A 72 10.08 -5.46 12.44
CA PRO A 72 9.67 -6.53 13.35
C PRO A 72 8.33 -6.25 14.02
N ARG A 73 7.87 -5.01 13.97
CA ARG A 73 6.61 -4.52 14.51
C ARG A 73 6.01 -3.49 13.56
N SER A 74 4.72 -3.59 13.33
CA SER A 74 3.96 -2.57 12.60
C SER A 74 2.75 -2.10 13.41
N VAL A 75 2.25 -0.90 13.12
CA VAL A 75 1.13 -0.29 13.83
C VAL A 75 0.10 0.18 12.81
N PHE A 76 -1.18 -0.13 13.10
CA PHE A 76 -2.29 0.41 12.35
C PHE A 76 -2.71 1.78 12.91
N ALA A 77 -2.97 2.71 12.00
CA ALA A 77 -3.55 3.99 12.29
C ALA A 77 -4.86 4.17 11.51
N ARG A 78 -5.72 5.06 11.97
CA ARG A 78 -6.91 5.49 11.24
C ARG A 78 -6.68 6.89 10.69
N LYS A 79 -6.90 7.03 9.40
CA LYS A 79 -6.90 8.30 8.69
C LYS A 79 -8.35 8.62 8.33
N ASN A 80 -8.86 9.74 8.82
CA ASN A 80 -10.20 10.22 8.49
C ASN A 80 -10.08 11.46 7.61
N TYR A 81 -10.79 11.47 6.50
CA TYR A 81 -10.97 12.64 5.64
C TYR A 81 -12.24 12.51 4.81
N PHE A 82 -12.79 13.63 4.40
CA PHE A 82 -14.08 13.71 3.73
C PHE A 82 -13.90 14.34 2.36
N TYR A 83 -13.68 13.49 1.36
CA TYR A 83 -13.58 13.85 -0.05
C TYR A 83 -14.52 13.00 -0.89
N PRO A 84 -14.93 13.47 -2.07
CA PRO A 84 -15.83 12.72 -2.96
C PRO A 84 -15.29 11.36 -3.38
N ASP A 85 -13.97 11.20 -3.44
CA ASP A 85 -13.29 9.96 -3.84
C ASP A 85 -13.24 8.91 -2.71
N LEU A 86 -13.57 9.28 -1.47
CA LEU A 86 -13.64 8.36 -0.33
C LEU A 86 -14.96 8.55 0.45
N PRO A 87 -16.10 8.07 -0.05
CA PRO A 87 -17.42 8.33 0.56
C PRO A 87 -17.57 7.86 2.01
N LYS A 88 -16.86 6.79 2.41
CA LYS A 88 -16.89 6.34 3.82
C LYS A 88 -16.08 7.22 4.78
N GLY A 89 -15.29 8.17 4.28
CA GLY A 89 -14.56 9.17 5.07
C GLY A 89 -13.44 8.62 5.95
N TYR A 90 -13.03 7.36 5.77
CA TYR A 90 -12.05 6.71 6.64
C TYR A 90 -11.22 5.66 5.89
N GLN A 91 -9.94 5.53 6.29
CA GLN A 91 -9.01 4.55 5.79
C GLN A 91 -8.10 4.04 6.93
N ILE A 92 -7.82 2.73 6.96
CA ILE A 92 -6.76 2.18 7.81
C ILE A 92 -5.43 2.36 7.09
N SER A 93 -4.41 2.79 7.81
CA SER A 93 -3.07 3.07 7.28
C SER A 93 -1.97 2.53 8.17
N GLN A 94 -0.74 2.47 7.66
CA GLN A 94 0.47 2.09 8.40
C GLN A 94 1.59 3.09 8.10
N PHE A 95 1.34 4.36 8.31
CA PHE A 95 2.29 5.41 7.95
C PHE A 95 3.54 5.41 8.85
N ASP A 96 3.38 5.38 10.17
CA ASP A 96 4.50 5.52 11.09
C ASP A 96 5.40 4.28 11.17
N LEU A 97 4.80 3.10 11.25
CA LEU A 97 5.49 1.81 11.34
C LEU A 97 4.90 0.81 10.35
N PRO A 98 5.19 0.95 9.05
CA PRO A 98 4.74 0.02 8.03
C PRO A 98 5.46 -1.34 8.14
N VAL A 99 4.91 -2.38 7.56
CA VAL A 99 5.56 -3.71 7.49
C VAL A 99 6.87 -3.63 6.71
N VAL A 100 6.89 -2.85 5.63
CA VAL A 100 8.08 -2.66 4.77
C VAL A 100 8.45 -1.19 4.81
N GLY A 101 9.66 -0.91 5.25
CA GLY A 101 10.23 0.44 5.32
C GLY A 101 11.03 0.79 4.07
N GLN A 102 12.08 1.59 4.26
CA GLN A 102 12.94 2.04 3.17
C GLN A 102 13.62 0.87 2.45
N GLY A 103 13.67 0.95 1.14
CA GLY A 103 14.38 0.06 0.26
C GLY A 103 14.95 0.82 -0.92
N ALA A 104 15.67 0.12 -1.79
CA ALA A 104 16.24 0.71 -3.00
C ALA A 104 16.30 -0.34 -4.12
N LEU A 105 16.05 0.11 -5.33
CA LEU A 105 16.16 -0.70 -6.54
C LEU A 105 17.11 -0.06 -7.53
N THR A 106 18.00 -0.88 -8.10
CA THR A 106 18.76 -0.47 -9.27
C THR A 106 17.93 -0.75 -10.51
N ILE A 107 17.61 0.28 -11.25
CA ILE A 107 16.86 0.19 -12.50
C ILE A 107 17.71 0.59 -13.69
N GLN A 108 17.46 -0.02 -14.84
CA GLN A 108 18.00 0.40 -16.12
C GLN A 108 17.10 1.48 -16.70
N VAL A 109 17.67 2.63 -17.00
CA VAL A 109 16.96 3.77 -17.59
C VAL A 109 17.37 3.90 -19.05
N GLU A 110 16.40 3.83 -19.94
CA GLU A 110 16.60 4.16 -21.35
C GLU A 110 16.30 5.66 -21.55
N PRO A 111 17.27 6.44 -22.05
CA PRO A 111 17.05 7.85 -22.31
C PRO A 111 16.03 8.09 -23.43
N LEU A 112 15.21 9.09 -23.26
CA LEU A 112 14.21 9.49 -24.27
C LEU A 112 14.81 10.02 -25.58
N SER A 113 16.08 10.38 -25.58
CA SER A 113 16.82 10.83 -26.77
C SER A 113 17.65 9.68 -27.36
N GLY A 114 17.44 9.35 -28.64
CA GLY A 114 17.97 8.16 -29.32
C GLY A 114 19.51 8.04 -29.44
N ASN A 115 20.30 8.95 -28.89
CA ASN A 115 21.77 8.95 -28.94
C ASN A 115 22.45 8.74 -27.57
N ALA A 116 21.71 8.67 -26.47
CA ALA A 116 22.28 8.44 -25.16
C ALA A 116 22.25 6.94 -24.82
N LYS A 117 23.29 6.45 -24.15
CA LYS A 117 23.36 5.05 -23.71
C LYS A 117 22.48 4.83 -22.48
N PRO A 118 21.89 3.62 -22.34
CA PRO A 118 21.25 3.24 -21.09
C PRO A 118 22.19 3.40 -19.89
N TYR A 119 21.64 3.78 -18.76
CA TYR A 119 22.40 3.94 -17.51
C TYR A 119 21.64 3.34 -16.32
N GLU A 120 22.37 2.97 -15.29
CA GLU A 120 21.79 2.49 -14.05
C GLU A 120 21.46 3.66 -13.12
N LYS A 121 20.31 3.54 -12.44
CA LYS A 121 19.86 4.48 -11.42
C LYS A 121 19.33 3.72 -10.22
N ILE A 122 19.71 4.17 -9.03
CA ILE A 122 19.11 3.68 -7.78
C ILE A 122 17.90 4.56 -7.45
N VAL A 123 16.79 3.93 -7.21
CA VAL A 123 15.51 4.55 -6.83
C VAL A 123 15.00 3.98 -5.53
#